data_0c9a772206af0a96d17332b0400916db
#
_entry.id   0c9a772206af0a96d17332b0400916db
#
_cell.length_a   1.000
_cell.length_b   1.000
_cell.length_c   1.000
_cell.angle_alpha   90.00
_cell.angle_beta   90.00
_cell.angle_gamma   90.00
#
_symmetry.space_group_name_H-M   'P 1'
#
loop_
_entity.id
_entity.type
_entity.pdbx_description
1 polymer ?
#
loop_
_entity_poly.entity_id
_entity_poly.type
_entity_poly.pdbx_seq_one_letter_code
_entity_poly.pdbx_strand_id
1 'polypeptide(L)'
;MHMARYLRVEYPGAIYHVTVRMVGVKDDSHNLLFLDDADRTRFITRMVEHSEQFNIRLYCFCLMSNHFHILLETPAANLGRFMQKITTAYAVYYNLRHQRHGHLTQGRYGAKLVEGDNYLLSLSRYIHLNPIQIGSVKNLPVAEKQQYLRKYLWSSYRSYAGLEKPMKGISCEPLLGEFGGKRAEQIRQYRRFVEESMTEEDKDFQKAINASALSIGCESFQNQVKEKYLDLASQYKIGDDVSLRKVVQYLSRKQVLSITAEALNVSVESFQKKRRNSMLRGIAAWMLCRYAGLTQRAAAAELTLSSGTAVGQQLKKLKAVIAKNRQLRKQVEGVESLLKKIRQAGKV
;
A
#
# COMPACT_ATOMS: atom_id res chain seq x y z
N MET A 1 -8.30 29.64 -3.21
CA MET A 1 -8.51 28.61 -4.24
C MET A 1 -8.64 27.26 -3.54
N HIS A 2 -9.86 26.73 -3.34
CA HIS A 2 -10.05 25.41 -2.75
C HIS A 2 -9.58 24.37 -3.78
N MET A 3 -8.42 23.75 -3.54
CA MET A 3 -8.03 22.59 -4.34
C MET A 3 -9.07 21.48 -4.17
N ALA A 4 -9.63 21.03 -5.26
CA ALA A 4 -10.56 19.90 -5.28
C ALA A 4 -9.90 18.71 -4.57
N ARG A 5 -10.60 18.10 -3.63
CA ARG A 5 -10.08 16.98 -2.84
C ARG A 5 -10.00 15.75 -3.73
N TYR A 6 -8.84 15.12 -3.79
CA TYR A 6 -8.65 13.88 -4.53
C TYR A 6 -9.64 12.80 -4.09
N LEU A 7 -10.30 12.18 -5.06
CA LEU A 7 -11.06 10.94 -4.85
C LEU A 7 -10.08 9.84 -4.43
N ARG A 8 -10.57 8.86 -3.68
CA ARG A 8 -9.75 7.70 -3.31
C ARG A 8 -10.08 6.53 -4.21
N VAL A 9 -9.05 5.97 -4.80
CA VAL A 9 -9.16 4.71 -5.55
C VAL A 9 -9.11 3.60 -4.51
N GLU A 10 -10.25 2.96 -4.22
CA GLU A 10 -10.37 1.85 -3.27
C GLU A 10 -10.76 0.58 -4.01
N TYR A 11 -10.09 -0.54 -3.71
CA TYR A 11 -10.40 -1.86 -4.25
C TYR A 11 -9.96 -2.96 -3.28
N PRO A 12 -10.58 -4.16 -3.35
CA PRO A 12 -10.21 -5.29 -2.50
C PRO A 12 -8.74 -5.68 -2.66
N GLY A 13 -8.05 -5.87 -1.54
CA GLY A 13 -6.62 -6.20 -1.53
C GLY A 13 -5.69 -5.03 -1.85
N ALA A 14 -6.21 -3.80 -1.88
CA ALA A 14 -5.39 -2.61 -2.07
C ALA A 14 -4.52 -2.34 -0.85
N ILE A 15 -3.25 -2.04 -1.10
CA ILE A 15 -2.28 -1.67 -0.07
C ILE A 15 -2.10 -0.16 -0.08
N TYR A 16 -2.08 0.45 1.09
CA TYR A 16 -1.98 1.88 1.25
C TYR A 16 -0.91 2.29 2.24
N HIS A 17 -0.16 3.32 1.88
CA HIS A 17 0.56 4.17 2.80
C HIS A 17 -0.36 5.29 3.26
N VAL A 18 -0.76 5.25 4.51
CA VAL A 18 -1.63 6.25 5.13
C VAL A 18 -0.82 7.18 6.00
N THR A 19 -1.11 8.49 5.87
CA THR A 19 -0.51 9.53 6.69
C THR A 19 -1.58 10.45 7.25
N VAL A 20 -1.45 10.82 8.51
CA VAL A 20 -2.30 11.84 9.16
C VAL A 20 -1.39 12.84 9.85
N ARG A 21 -1.72 14.12 9.73
CA ARG A 21 -0.98 15.20 10.37
C ARG A 21 -1.91 16.06 11.22
N MET A 22 -1.38 16.55 12.34
CA MET A 22 -2.07 17.49 13.22
C MET A 22 -2.35 18.81 12.51
N VAL A 23 -3.43 19.50 12.92
CA VAL A 23 -3.70 20.91 12.54
C VAL A 23 -2.72 21.82 13.25
N GLY A 24 -2.06 22.71 12.51
CA GLY A 24 -1.20 23.75 13.06
C GLY A 24 0.06 24.03 12.27
N VAL A 25 0.84 25.00 12.68
CA VAL A 25 2.12 25.38 12.07
C VAL A 25 3.19 24.35 12.44
N LYS A 26 4.14 24.09 11.56
CA LYS A 26 5.09 22.98 11.62
C LYS A 26 5.94 22.89 12.90
N ASP A 27 6.14 23.98 13.61
CA ASP A 27 7.11 24.08 14.73
C ASP A 27 6.48 24.57 16.06
N ASP A 28 5.14 24.50 16.18
CA ASP A 28 4.47 24.87 17.42
C ASP A 28 4.39 23.67 18.37
N SER A 29 5.03 23.77 19.53
CA SER A 29 5.03 22.74 20.58
C SER A 29 3.63 22.37 21.09
N HIS A 30 2.61 23.18 20.80
CA HIS A 30 1.21 22.94 21.16
C HIS A 30 0.46 22.12 20.11
N ASN A 31 1.05 21.87 18.92
CA ASN A 31 0.41 21.15 17.83
C ASN A 31 0.83 19.68 17.77
N LEU A 32 0.69 18.97 18.90
CA LEU A 32 1.03 17.57 19.02
C LEU A 32 -0.20 16.70 18.87
N LEU A 33 -0.12 15.69 17.98
CA LEU A 33 -1.15 14.65 17.83
C LEU A 33 -1.17 13.69 19.03
N PHE A 34 -0.02 13.52 19.66
CA PHE A 34 0.19 12.69 20.85
C PHE A 34 0.99 13.50 21.86
N LEU A 35 0.35 13.96 22.92
CA LEU A 35 1.00 14.73 23.97
C LEU A 35 1.85 13.85 24.88
N ASP A 36 1.39 12.64 25.15
CA ASP A 36 2.06 11.67 26.02
C ASP A 36 1.89 10.21 25.56
N ASP A 37 2.41 9.31 26.34
CA ASP A 37 2.40 7.88 26.08
C ASP A 37 1.01 7.26 26.20
N ALA A 38 0.14 7.83 27.03
CA ALA A 38 -1.24 7.37 27.14
C ALA A 38 -2.04 7.66 25.85
N ASP A 39 -1.79 8.79 25.20
CA ASP A 39 -2.37 9.13 23.91
C ASP A 39 -1.94 8.13 22.81
N ARG A 40 -0.64 7.82 22.77
CA ARG A 40 -0.10 6.86 21.81
C ARG A 40 -0.62 5.45 22.04
N THR A 41 -0.64 5.02 23.28
CA THR A 41 -1.19 3.71 23.69
C THR A 41 -2.66 3.61 23.31
N ARG A 42 -3.45 4.65 23.60
CA ARG A 42 -4.86 4.69 23.21
C ARG A 42 -5.08 4.59 21.73
N PHE A 43 -4.27 5.32 20.95
CA PHE A 43 -4.37 5.27 19.49
C PHE A 43 -4.03 3.88 18.95
N ILE A 44 -2.93 3.26 19.38
CA ILE A 44 -2.52 1.92 18.97
C ILE A 44 -3.60 0.89 19.32
N THR A 45 -4.12 0.91 20.54
CA THR A 45 -5.19 0.01 20.97
C THR A 45 -6.40 0.12 20.04
N ARG A 46 -6.87 1.33 19.77
CA ARG A 46 -8.03 1.55 18.87
C ARG A 46 -7.72 1.18 17.41
N MET A 47 -6.51 1.43 16.95
CA MET A 47 -6.09 1.04 15.61
C MET A 47 -6.15 -0.48 15.44
N VAL A 48 -5.66 -1.25 16.39
CA VAL A 48 -5.68 -2.72 16.39
C VAL A 48 -7.12 -3.24 16.51
N GLU A 49 -7.91 -2.79 17.48
CA GLU A 49 -9.30 -3.20 17.67
C GLU A 49 -10.14 -2.98 16.40
N HIS A 50 -10.01 -1.81 15.79
CA HIS A 50 -10.76 -1.51 14.58
C HIS A 50 -10.20 -2.19 13.34
N SER A 51 -8.91 -2.51 13.28
CA SER A 51 -8.38 -3.31 12.19
C SER A 51 -9.02 -4.71 12.13
N GLU A 52 -9.20 -5.34 13.28
CA GLU A 52 -9.94 -6.61 13.38
C GLU A 52 -11.40 -6.45 12.94
N GLN A 53 -12.09 -5.40 13.44
CA GLN A 53 -13.49 -5.14 13.13
C GLN A 53 -13.74 -4.89 11.62
N PHE A 54 -12.82 -4.20 10.96
CA PHE A 54 -12.94 -3.83 9.54
C PHE A 54 -12.20 -4.79 8.61
N ASN A 55 -11.64 -5.88 9.12
CA ASN A 55 -10.81 -6.83 8.36
C ASN A 55 -9.67 -6.12 7.61
N ILE A 56 -8.97 -5.23 8.31
CA ILE A 56 -7.78 -4.54 7.79
C ILE A 56 -6.53 -5.32 8.20
N ARG A 57 -5.61 -5.54 7.29
CA ARG A 57 -4.30 -6.10 7.61
C ARG A 57 -3.32 -4.96 7.84
N LEU A 58 -2.94 -4.75 9.10
CA LEU A 58 -1.90 -3.79 9.45
C LEU A 58 -0.53 -4.42 9.23
N TYR A 59 0.29 -3.81 8.38
CA TYR A 59 1.64 -4.28 8.13
C TYR A 59 2.65 -3.61 9.04
N CYS A 60 2.77 -2.31 8.99
CA CYS A 60 3.62 -1.57 9.92
C CYS A 60 3.10 -0.16 10.18
N PHE A 61 3.60 0.47 11.24
CA PHE A 61 3.27 1.85 11.59
C PHE A 61 4.44 2.55 12.29
N CYS A 62 4.36 3.87 12.31
CA CYS A 62 5.17 4.74 13.15
C CYS A 62 4.35 5.96 13.58
N LEU A 63 4.26 6.18 14.90
CA LEU A 63 3.60 7.36 15.49
C LEU A 63 4.67 8.39 15.84
N MET A 64 4.63 9.53 15.18
CA MET A 64 5.46 10.69 15.48
C MET A 64 4.67 11.64 16.39
N SER A 65 5.30 12.66 16.96
CA SER A 65 4.61 13.60 17.86
C SER A 65 3.42 14.32 17.20
N ASN A 66 3.54 14.74 15.95
CA ASN A 66 2.54 15.53 15.23
C ASN A 66 1.92 14.86 13.99
N HIS A 67 2.33 13.64 13.68
CA HIS A 67 1.78 12.85 12.57
C HIS A 67 2.01 11.36 12.80
N PHE A 68 1.40 10.53 11.95
CA PHE A 68 1.69 9.10 11.93
C PHE A 68 1.69 8.54 10.51
N HIS A 69 2.36 7.41 10.37
CA HIS A 69 2.39 6.59 9.16
C HIS A 69 1.84 5.21 9.46
N ILE A 70 1.01 4.69 8.57
CA ILE A 70 0.51 3.31 8.61
C ILE A 70 0.65 2.70 7.22
N LEU A 71 1.17 1.48 7.14
CA LEU A 71 1.12 0.63 5.96
C LEU A 71 0.10 -0.47 6.22
N LEU A 72 -0.91 -0.56 5.38
CA LEU A 72 -2.03 -1.48 5.56
C LEU A 72 -2.59 -1.99 4.24
N GLU A 73 -3.26 -3.14 4.29
CA GLU A 73 -4.07 -3.69 3.19
C GLU A 73 -5.54 -3.69 3.56
N THR A 74 -6.39 -3.43 2.57
CA THR A 74 -7.84 -3.42 2.71
C THR A 74 -8.48 -4.56 1.90
N PRO A 75 -8.65 -5.78 2.46
CA PRO A 75 -9.27 -6.88 1.73
C PRO A 75 -10.69 -6.59 1.25
N ALA A 76 -11.41 -5.71 1.94
CA ALA A 76 -12.80 -5.34 1.65
C ALA A 76 -12.97 -3.92 1.04
N ALA A 77 -11.90 -3.30 0.52
CA ALA A 77 -11.94 -1.95 -0.07
C ALA A 77 -12.63 -0.90 0.83
N ASN A 78 -12.32 -0.89 2.10
CA ASN A 78 -13.03 -0.11 3.13
C ASN A 78 -12.13 0.85 3.91
N LEU A 79 -11.02 1.30 3.30
CA LEU A 79 -10.05 2.21 3.91
C LEU A 79 -10.74 3.43 4.56
N GLY A 80 -11.63 4.05 3.80
CA GLY A 80 -12.27 5.27 4.29
C GLY A 80 -13.11 5.05 5.54
N ARG A 81 -13.81 3.91 5.65
CA ARG A 81 -14.60 3.55 6.85
C ARG A 81 -13.69 3.32 8.06
N PHE A 82 -12.63 2.56 7.86
CA PHE A 82 -11.63 2.29 8.90
C PHE A 82 -11.01 3.60 9.39
N MET A 83 -10.47 4.41 8.49
CA MET A 83 -9.81 5.66 8.85
C MET A 83 -10.75 6.66 9.54
N GLN A 84 -12.00 6.77 9.07
CA GLN A 84 -13.01 7.59 9.73
C GLN A 84 -13.23 7.13 11.17
N LYS A 85 -13.35 5.82 11.39
CA LYS A 85 -13.61 5.26 12.72
C LYS A 85 -12.46 5.56 13.68
N ILE A 86 -11.21 5.25 13.30
CA ILE A 86 -10.07 5.44 14.20
C ILE A 86 -9.79 6.92 14.46
N THR A 87 -9.84 7.78 13.43
CA THR A 87 -9.55 9.22 13.61
C THR A 87 -10.64 9.93 14.40
N THR A 88 -11.92 9.60 14.19
CA THR A 88 -13.02 10.17 14.97
C THR A 88 -12.96 9.71 16.43
N ALA A 89 -12.79 8.41 16.67
CA ALA A 89 -12.69 7.88 18.03
C ALA A 89 -11.51 8.49 18.80
N TYR A 90 -10.38 8.67 18.12
CA TYR A 90 -9.22 9.31 18.73
C TYR A 90 -9.42 10.79 18.96
N ALA A 91 -9.99 11.53 18.02
CA ALA A 91 -10.27 12.97 18.18
C ALA A 91 -11.22 13.26 19.35
N VAL A 92 -12.25 12.44 19.52
CA VAL A 92 -13.16 12.55 20.67
C VAL A 92 -12.40 12.32 21.97
N TYR A 93 -11.64 11.23 22.08
CA TYR A 93 -10.82 10.93 23.24
C TYR A 93 -9.85 12.05 23.58
N TYR A 94 -9.08 12.52 22.58
CA TYR A 94 -8.09 13.57 22.74
C TYR A 94 -8.70 14.88 23.22
N ASN A 95 -9.78 15.33 22.55
CA ASN A 95 -10.47 16.56 22.89
C ASN A 95 -11.05 16.53 24.31
N LEU A 96 -11.67 15.41 24.72
CA LEU A 96 -12.19 15.24 26.08
C LEU A 96 -11.05 15.23 27.12
N ARG A 97 -9.98 14.49 26.85
CA ARG A 97 -8.86 14.36 27.81
C ARG A 97 -8.11 15.67 28.00
N HIS A 98 -7.89 16.41 26.92
CA HIS A 98 -7.07 17.63 26.91
C HIS A 98 -7.90 18.92 26.88
N GLN A 99 -9.22 18.82 27.17
CA GLN A 99 -10.13 19.98 27.21
C GLN A 99 -10.06 20.86 25.96
N ARG A 100 -9.89 20.21 24.78
CA ARG A 100 -9.74 20.88 23.51
C ARG A 100 -11.01 20.79 22.69
N HIS A 101 -11.26 21.81 21.85
CA HIS A 101 -12.38 21.84 20.93
C HIS A 101 -11.92 21.94 19.47
N GLY A 102 -12.73 21.41 18.55
CA GLY A 102 -12.50 21.53 17.12
C GLY A 102 -11.74 20.33 16.51
N HIS A 103 -11.30 20.53 15.26
CA HIS A 103 -10.62 19.46 14.50
C HIS A 103 -9.22 19.18 15.03
N LEU A 104 -8.91 17.91 15.19
CA LEU A 104 -7.58 17.47 15.63
C LEU A 104 -6.59 17.38 14.46
N THR A 105 -7.07 17.00 13.27
CA THR A 105 -6.23 16.72 12.11
C THR A 105 -6.39 17.74 11.00
N GLN A 106 -5.33 18.01 10.24
CA GLN A 106 -5.32 18.92 9.10
C GLN A 106 -6.06 18.31 7.91
N GLY A 107 -7.40 18.43 7.89
CA GLY A 107 -8.23 17.86 6.84
C GLY A 107 -8.29 16.33 6.90
N ARG A 108 -8.50 15.70 5.74
CA ARG A 108 -8.53 14.24 5.63
C ARG A 108 -7.12 13.65 5.66
N TYR A 109 -7.01 12.38 6.06
CA TYR A 109 -5.77 11.62 5.94
C TYR A 109 -5.27 11.55 4.48
N GLY A 110 -3.97 11.56 4.29
CA GLY A 110 -3.32 11.20 3.03
C GLY A 110 -3.32 9.68 2.87
N ALA A 111 -3.52 9.20 1.65
CA ALA A 111 -3.40 7.78 1.33
C ALA A 111 -2.84 7.64 -0.07
N LYS A 112 -1.73 6.92 -0.20
CA LYS A 112 -1.14 6.53 -1.49
C LYS A 112 -1.27 5.03 -1.66
N LEU A 113 -1.75 4.59 -2.82
CA LEU A 113 -1.71 3.18 -3.22
C LEU A 113 -0.26 2.73 -3.36
N VAL A 114 0.05 1.54 -2.86
CA VAL A 114 1.40 0.99 -2.91
C VAL A 114 1.43 -0.20 -3.86
N GLU A 115 2.39 -0.20 -4.79
CA GLU A 115 2.66 -1.39 -5.60
C GLU A 115 3.25 -2.46 -4.70
N GLY A 116 2.55 -3.60 -4.59
CA GLY A 116 2.99 -4.73 -3.78
C GLY A 116 4.34 -5.30 -4.25
N ASP A 117 4.98 -6.06 -3.38
CA ASP A 117 6.22 -6.81 -3.55
C ASP A 117 7.47 -5.94 -3.78
N ASN A 118 7.47 -4.99 -4.73
CA ASN A 118 8.65 -4.19 -5.07
C ASN A 118 8.90 -3.00 -4.13
N TYR A 119 7.82 -2.43 -3.58
CA TYR A 119 7.91 -1.20 -2.78
C TYR A 119 7.55 -1.39 -1.32
N LEU A 120 7.00 -2.54 -0.94
CA LEU A 120 6.59 -2.82 0.44
C LEU A 120 7.75 -2.77 1.43
N LEU A 121 8.86 -3.44 1.12
CA LEU A 121 10.04 -3.44 1.98
C LEU A 121 10.65 -2.05 2.12
N SER A 122 10.88 -1.36 0.99
CA SER A 122 11.44 0.00 1.02
C SER A 122 10.54 0.98 1.76
N LEU A 123 9.22 0.86 1.61
CA LEU A 123 8.27 1.69 2.34
C LEU A 123 8.22 1.34 3.83
N SER A 124 8.27 0.06 4.20
CA SER A 124 8.34 -0.34 5.61
C SER A 124 9.59 0.19 6.30
N ARG A 125 10.74 0.13 5.63
CA ARG A 125 12.00 0.72 6.06
C ARG A 125 11.86 2.24 6.24
N TYR A 126 11.31 2.93 5.24
CA TYR A 126 11.04 4.37 5.33
C TYR A 126 10.17 4.71 6.54
N ILE A 127 9.08 3.97 6.77
CA ILE A 127 8.19 4.19 7.92
C ILE A 127 8.92 3.95 9.23
N HIS A 128 9.70 2.89 9.34
CA HIS A 128 10.43 2.56 10.56
C HIS A 128 11.59 3.52 10.86
N LEU A 129 12.22 4.11 9.83
CA LEU A 129 13.30 5.09 9.98
C LEU A 129 12.82 6.51 10.30
N ASN A 130 11.51 6.81 10.21
CA ASN A 130 10.98 8.14 10.50
C ASN A 130 11.49 8.75 11.82
N PRO A 131 11.57 8.01 12.96
CA PRO A 131 12.01 8.59 14.23
C PRO A 131 13.41 9.19 14.20
N ILE A 132 14.29 8.71 13.33
CA ILE A 132 15.68 9.19 13.23
C ILE A 132 15.89 10.21 12.10
N GLN A 133 14.83 10.57 11.36
CA GLN A 133 14.89 11.52 10.25
C GLN A 133 14.47 12.93 10.64
N ILE A 134 14.15 13.18 11.91
CA ILE A 134 13.59 14.45 12.38
C ILE A 134 14.37 15.04 13.55
N GLY A 135 14.25 16.37 13.70
CA GLY A 135 14.80 17.12 14.83
C GLY A 135 16.31 16.90 15.02
N SER A 136 16.74 16.93 16.27
CA SER A 136 18.14 16.74 16.66
C SER A 136 18.66 15.34 16.35
N VAL A 137 17.78 14.33 16.34
CA VAL A 137 18.17 12.91 16.08
C VAL A 137 18.73 12.74 14.67
N LYS A 138 18.26 13.52 13.69
CA LYS A 138 18.74 13.44 12.30
C LYS A 138 20.26 13.63 12.17
N ASN A 139 20.84 14.44 13.02
CA ASN A 139 22.25 14.79 12.96
C ASN A 139 23.15 13.98 13.89
N LEU A 140 22.59 13.02 14.65
CA LEU A 140 23.37 12.16 15.53
C LEU A 140 24.26 11.18 14.73
N PRO A 141 25.36 10.70 15.34
CA PRO A 141 26.14 9.59 14.82
C PRO A 141 25.27 8.34 14.60
N VAL A 142 25.66 7.49 13.63
CA VAL A 142 24.89 6.28 13.24
C VAL A 142 24.61 5.37 14.43
N ALA A 143 25.60 5.15 15.29
CA ALA A 143 25.46 4.31 16.49
C ALA A 143 24.38 4.83 17.45
N GLU A 144 24.30 6.14 17.62
CA GLU A 144 23.29 6.79 18.48
C GLU A 144 21.91 6.73 17.83
N LYS A 145 21.80 6.96 16.50
CA LYS A 145 20.56 6.76 15.72
C LYS A 145 20.04 5.34 15.86
N GLN A 146 20.93 4.35 15.74
CA GLN A 146 20.58 2.94 15.89
C GLN A 146 20.05 2.65 17.31
N GLN A 147 20.73 3.15 18.33
CA GLN A 147 20.28 3.00 19.71
C GLN A 147 18.93 3.69 19.95
N TYR A 148 18.75 4.91 19.41
CA TYR A 148 17.49 5.63 19.50
C TYR A 148 16.35 4.86 18.82
N LEU A 149 16.56 4.38 17.60
CA LEU A 149 15.57 3.61 16.84
C LEU A 149 15.17 2.33 17.59
N ARG A 150 16.14 1.58 18.13
CA ARG A 150 15.89 0.36 18.88
C ARG A 150 15.10 0.60 20.17
N LYS A 151 15.22 1.77 20.77
CA LYS A 151 14.47 2.19 21.98
C LYS A 151 13.12 2.81 21.67
N TYR A 152 12.85 3.20 20.40
CA TYR A 152 11.63 3.88 20.03
C TYR A 152 10.41 2.97 20.12
N LEU A 153 9.54 3.20 21.11
CA LEU A 153 8.40 2.34 21.45
C LEU A 153 7.19 2.52 20.51
N TRP A 154 7.12 3.66 19.82
CA TRP A 154 5.92 4.10 19.10
C TRP A 154 5.93 3.75 17.61
N SER A 155 6.60 2.65 17.28
CA SER A 155 6.58 2.04 15.96
C SER A 155 6.57 0.53 16.05
N SER A 156 6.13 -0.13 14.99
CA SER A 156 6.19 -1.59 14.88
C SER A 156 7.60 -2.14 14.62
N TYR A 157 8.62 -1.28 14.50
CA TYR A 157 10.00 -1.70 14.20
C TYR A 157 10.53 -2.75 15.17
N ARG A 158 10.31 -2.58 16.47
CA ARG A 158 10.81 -3.48 17.51
C ARG A 158 10.31 -4.92 17.35
N SER A 159 9.03 -5.07 16.94
CA SER A 159 8.43 -6.39 16.63
C SER A 159 9.08 -7.03 15.40
N TYR A 160 9.42 -6.24 14.39
CA TYR A 160 10.11 -6.70 13.18
C TYR A 160 11.58 -7.05 13.41
N ALA A 161 12.25 -6.28 14.27
CA ALA A 161 13.67 -6.42 14.57
C ALA A 161 13.97 -7.49 15.65
N GLY A 162 12.93 -8.13 16.20
CA GLY A 162 13.07 -9.13 17.27
C GLY A 162 13.54 -8.55 18.61
N LEU A 163 13.28 -7.25 18.85
CA LEU A 163 13.63 -6.55 20.08
C LEU A 163 12.51 -6.63 21.13
N GLU A 164 11.36 -7.13 20.74
CA GLU A 164 10.21 -7.41 21.58
C GLU A 164 9.37 -8.55 20.99
N LYS A 165 8.38 -9.04 21.74
CA LYS A 165 7.40 -10.00 21.21
C LYS A 165 6.61 -9.36 20.08
N PRO A 166 6.21 -10.13 19.04
CA PRO A 166 5.38 -9.62 17.95
C PRO A 166 4.13 -8.92 18.51
N MET A 167 3.90 -7.69 18.07
CA MET A 167 2.74 -6.92 18.48
C MET A 167 1.47 -7.54 17.90
N LYS A 168 0.48 -7.81 18.78
CA LYS A 168 -0.82 -8.34 18.35
C LYS A 168 -1.47 -7.38 17.34
N GLY A 169 -2.08 -7.95 16.30
CA GLY A 169 -2.75 -7.17 15.24
C GLY A 169 -1.84 -6.66 14.11
N ILE A 170 -0.52 -6.88 14.21
CA ILE A 170 0.44 -6.54 13.15
C ILE A 170 0.80 -7.80 12.35
N SER A 171 0.54 -7.77 11.04
CA SER A 171 0.86 -8.85 10.10
C SER A 171 2.28 -8.68 9.56
N CYS A 172 3.27 -9.22 10.25
CA CYS A 172 4.68 -9.10 9.85
C CYS A 172 5.05 -10.02 8.67
N GLU A 173 4.28 -11.08 8.43
CA GLU A 173 4.60 -12.14 7.47
C GLU A 173 4.81 -11.65 6.03
N PRO A 174 3.97 -10.74 5.47
CA PRO A 174 4.15 -10.28 4.10
C PRO A 174 5.48 -9.57 3.85
N LEU A 175 6.05 -8.93 4.88
CA LEU A 175 7.32 -8.21 4.79
C LEU A 175 8.50 -9.10 5.17
N LEU A 176 8.39 -9.87 6.26
CA LEU A 176 9.48 -10.74 6.71
C LEU A 176 9.66 -11.95 5.79
N GLY A 177 8.59 -12.44 5.19
CA GLY A 177 8.64 -13.55 4.23
C GLY A 177 9.46 -13.27 2.97
N GLU A 178 9.67 -11.99 2.62
CA GLU A 178 10.49 -11.61 1.47
C GLU A 178 11.98 -11.98 1.64
N PHE A 179 12.45 -12.14 2.89
CA PHE A 179 13.84 -12.53 3.17
C PHE A 179 14.08 -14.04 3.08
N GLY A 180 13.03 -14.86 3.04
CA GLY A 180 13.17 -16.31 3.02
C GLY A 180 13.71 -16.91 4.33
N GLY A 181 13.93 -18.23 4.35
CA GLY A 181 14.50 -18.91 5.51
C GLY A 181 13.58 -19.03 6.72
N LYS A 182 14.16 -19.36 7.88
CA LYS A 182 13.45 -19.49 9.16
C LYS A 182 13.15 -18.11 9.76
N ARG A 183 12.13 -18.01 10.60
CA ARG A 183 11.68 -16.76 11.23
C ARG A 183 12.78 -15.94 11.89
N ALA A 184 13.68 -16.59 12.62
CA ALA A 184 14.79 -15.92 13.28
C ALA A 184 15.76 -15.27 12.26
N GLU A 185 15.97 -15.91 11.09
CA GLU A 185 16.77 -15.38 10.01
C GLU A 185 16.11 -14.18 9.35
N GLN A 186 14.83 -14.29 9.03
CA GLN A 186 14.01 -13.19 8.47
C GLN A 186 14.08 -11.93 9.34
N ILE A 187 13.94 -12.10 10.66
CA ILE A 187 14.04 -11.00 11.64
C ILE A 187 15.44 -10.36 11.61
N ARG A 188 16.49 -11.18 11.57
CA ARG A 188 17.88 -10.68 11.50
C ARG A 188 18.13 -9.90 10.23
N GLN A 189 17.71 -10.44 9.08
CA GLN A 189 17.86 -9.81 7.78
C GLN A 189 17.05 -8.52 7.67
N TYR A 190 15.81 -8.50 8.16
CA TYR A 190 15.00 -7.29 8.19
C TYR A 190 15.64 -6.19 9.05
N ARG A 191 16.12 -6.54 10.25
CA ARG A 191 16.81 -5.58 11.13
C ARG A 191 18.04 -5.00 10.44
N ARG A 192 18.85 -5.84 9.82
CA ARG A 192 20.02 -5.44 9.05
C ARG A 192 19.62 -4.52 7.89
N PHE A 193 18.62 -4.90 7.11
CA PHE A 193 18.08 -4.11 5.99
C PHE A 193 17.65 -2.69 6.40
N VAL A 194 17.03 -2.54 7.56
CA VAL A 194 16.62 -1.22 8.08
C VAL A 194 17.83 -0.44 8.61
N GLU A 195 18.69 -1.07 9.41
CA GLU A 195 19.78 -0.39 10.11
C GLU A 195 20.93 0.02 9.17
N GLU A 196 21.25 -0.76 8.15
CA GLU A 196 22.28 -0.39 7.14
C GLU A 196 21.87 0.83 6.31
N SER A 197 20.58 1.08 6.14
CA SER A 197 20.07 2.24 5.38
C SER A 197 20.05 3.55 6.16
N MET A 198 20.62 3.60 7.36
CA MET A 198 20.75 4.86 8.12
C MET A 198 21.84 5.79 7.55
N THR A 199 22.76 5.23 6.78
CA THR A 199 23.90 5.95 6.18
C THR A 199 23.61 6.45 4.78
N GLU A 200 22.73 5.78 4.04
CA GLU A 200 22.45 6.10 2.65
C GLU A 200 20.95 6.27 2.40
N GLU A 201 20.58 7.37 1.75
CA GLU A 201 19.21 7.55 1.29
C GLU A 201 18.94 6.68 0.06
N ASP A 202 17.85 5.93 0.09
CA ASP A 202 17.34 5.19 -1.08
C ASP A 202 16.74 6.21 -2.08
N LYS A 203 17.60 6.74 -2.95
CA LYS A 203 17.23 7.78 -3.92
C LYS A 203 16.14 7.32 -4.89
N ASP A 204 16.12 6.04 -5.26
CA ASP A 204 15.12 5.51 -6.18
C ASP A 204 13.76 5.38 -5.51
N PHE A 205 13.75 4.96 -4.24
CA PHE A 205 12.53 4.97 -3.45
C PHE A 205 12.03 6.40 -3.17
N GLN A 206 12.93 7.35 -2.87
CA GLN A 206 12.56 8.76 -2.68
C GLN A 206 11.97 9.37 -3.95
N LYS A 207 12.46 9.03 -5.13
CA LYS A 207 11.83 9.42 -6.40
C LYS A 207 10.44 8.81 -6.54
N ALA A 208 10.29 7.51 -6.28
CA ALA A 208 9.02 6.80 -6.41
C ALA A 208 7.94 7.33 -5.45
N ILE A 209 8.31 7.63 -4.18
CA ILE A 209 7.36 8.17 -3.19
C ILE A 209 6.91 9.60 -3.52
N ASN A 210 7.75 10.38 -4.21
CA ASN A 210 7.46 11.77 -4.56
C ASN A 210 6.86 11.93 -5.97
N ALA A 211 6.97 10.95 -6.84
CA ALA A 211 6.56 11.03 -8.24
C ALA A 211 5.04 11.14 -8.43
N SER A 212 4.23 10.59 -7.51
CA SER A 212 2.77 10.63 -7.59
C SER A 212 2.14 11.01 -6.26
N ALA A 213 1.08 11.81 -6.30
CA ALA A 213 0.25 12.10 -5.13
C ALA A 213 -0.69 10.93 -4.78
N LEU A 214 -0.94 10.01 -5.72
CA LEU A 214 -1.95 8.95 -5.63
C LEU A 214 -1.34 7.59 -5.28
N SER A 215 -0.06 7.36 -5.65
CA SER A 215 0.53 6.03 -5.56
C SER A 215 2.04 6.05 -5.35
N ILE A 216 2.57 4.93 -4.87
CA ILE A 216 4.00 4.61 -4.74
C ILE A 216 4.22 3.34 -5.53
N GLY A 217 5.05 3.39 -6.55
CA GLY A 217 5.27 2.27 -7.45
C GLY A 217 6.04 2.68 -8.69
N CYS A 218 6.25 1.73 -9.60
CA CYS A 218 6.85 2.01 -10.89
C CYS A 218 5.92 2.88 -11.76
N GLU A 219 6.45 3.51 -12.79
CA GLU A 219 5.71 4.41 -13.68
C GLU A 219 4.43 3.77 -14.23
N SER A 220 4.49 2.49 -14.62
CA SER A 220 3.31 1.80 -15.13
C SER A 220 2.20 1.64 -14.09
N PHE A 221 2.55 1.38 -12.83
CA PHE A 221 1.58 1.32 -11.73
C PHE A 221 0.98 2.70 -11.45
N GLN A 222 1.81 3.74 -11.42
CA GLN A 222 1.35 5.12 -11.22
C GLN A 222 0.39 5.55 -12.32
N ASN A 223 0.66 5.22 -13.59
CA ASN A 223 -0.23 5.50 -14.71
C ASN A 223 -1.55 4.71 -14.60
N GLN A 224 -1.52 3.45 -14.18
CA GLN A 224 -2.75 2.67 -13.93
C GLN A 224 -3.62 3.27 -12.82
N VAL A 225 -3.00 3.72 -11.73
CA VAL A 225 -3.72 4.37 -10.62
C VAL A 225 -4.30 5.71 -11.08
N LYS A 226 -3.56 6.47 -11.87
CA LYS A 226 -4.03 7.74 -12.46
C LYS A 226 -5.21 7.52 -13.41
N GLU A 227 -5.16 6.52 -14.29
CA GLU A 227 -6.29 6.16 -15.15
C GLU A 227 -7.54 5.82 -14.32
N LYS A 228 -7.39 4.96 -13.31
CA LYS A 228 -8.51 4.63 -12.41
C LYS A 228 -9.07 5.85 -11.69
N TYR A 229 -8.20 6.75 -11.26
CA TYR A 229 -8.61 8.01 -10.63
C TYR A 229 -9.41 8.89 -11.61
N LEU A 230 -8.96 9.03 -12.86
CA LEU A 230 -9.65 9.81 -13.89
C LEU A 230 -10.99 9.17 -14.26
N ASP A 231 -11.06 7.85 -14.36
CA ASP A 231 -12.32 7.11 -14.59
C ASP A 231 -13.33 7.38 -13.45
N LEU A 232 -12.87 7.37 -12.21
CA LEU A 232 -13.70 7.73 -11.05
C LEU A 232 -14.12 9.20 -11.11
N ALA A 233 -13.19 10.11 -11.37
CA ALA A 233 -13.46 11.54 -11.41
C ALA A 233 -14.48 11.93 -12.50
N SER A 234 -14.42 11.26 -13.65
CA SER A 234 -15.38 11.50 -14.75
C SER A 234 -16.83 11.11 -14.43
N GLN A 235 -17.02 10.21 -13.44
CA GLN A 235 -18.34 9.75 -12.99
C GLN A 235 -18.99 10.69 -11.95
N TYR A 236 -18.22 11.62 -11.40
CA TYR A 236 -18.70 12.59 -10.44
C TYR A 236 -18.87 13.96 -11.12
N LYS A 237 -20.11 14.44 -11.27
CA LYS A 237 -20.36 15.83 -11.64
C LYS A 237 -19.77 16.72 -10.54
N ILE A 238 -18.96 17.70 -10.94
CA ILE A 238 -18.37 18.72 -10.07
C ILE A 238 -19.52 19.43 -9.34
N GLY A 239 -19.68 19.18 -8.07
CA GLY A 239 -20.70 19.86 -7.25
C GLY A 239 -21.22 19.06 -6.05
N ASP A 240 -21.18 17.75 -6.09
CA ASP A 240 -21.71 16.92 -5.00
C ASP A 240 -20.63 16.42 -4.04
N ASP A 241 -21.01 16.39 -2.77
CA ASP A 241 -20.18 16.07 -1.62
C ASP A 241 -19.44 14.73 -1.80
N VAL A 242 -18.13 14.79 -1.71
CA VAL A 242 -17.16 13.72 -2.04
C VAL A 242 -17.18 12.56 -1.03
N SER A 243 -18.28 12.33 -0.35
CA SER A 243 -18.44 11.19 0.57
C SER A 243 -18.84 9.88 -0.11
N LEU A 244 -19.20 9.91 -1.40
CA LEU A 244 -19.60 8.71 -2.14
C LEU A 244 -18.39 7.91 -2.61
N ARG A 245 -18.19 6.79 -1.96
CA ARG A 245 -17.16 5.79 -2.25
C ARG A 245 -17.70 4.80 -3.27
N LYS A 246 -17.21 4.85 -4.51
CA LYS A 246 -17.40 3.73 -5.43
C LYS A 246 -16.22 2.76 -5.30
N VAL A 247 -16.50 1.57 -4.87
CA VAL A 247 -15.60 0.43 -5.03
C VAL A 247 -15.50 0.16 -6.53
N VAL A 248 -14.29 0.16 -7.08
CA VAL A 248 -14.09 -0.32 -8.45
C VAL A 248 -14.49 -1.78 -8.46
N GLN A 249 -15.57 -2.14 -9.14
CA GLN A 249 -15.92 -3.54 -9.32
C GLN A 249 -14.87 -4.22 -10.19
N TYR A 250 -14.12 -5.11 -9.59
CA TYR A 250 -13.23 -6.01 -10.32
C TYR A 250 -13.99 -7.24 -10.77
N LEU A 251 -13.61 -7.78 -11.92
CA LEU A 251 -14.04 -9.09 -12.34
C LEU A 251 -13.44 -10.14 -11.41
N SER A 252 -14.15 -11.25 -11.20
CA SER A 252 -13.57 -12.34 -10.44
C SER A 252 -12.35 -12.92 -11.17
N ARG A 253 -11.36 -13.41 -10.41
CA ARG A 253 -10.17 -14.04 -10.99
C ARG A 253 -10.49 -15.16 -11.98
N LYS A 254 -11.54 -15.94 -11.69
CA LYS A 254 -12.03 -17.01 -12.59
C LYS A 254 -12.53 -16.45 -13.92
N GLN A 255 -13.34 -15.39 -13.88
CA GLN A 255 -13.82 -14.70 -15.09
C GLN A 255 -12.67 -14.13 -15.90
N VAL A 256 -11.70 -13.45 -15.28
CA VAL A 256 -10.55 -12.87 -16.00
C VAL A 256 -9.74 -13.96 -16.68
N LEU A 257 -9.45 -15.08 -16.01
CA LEU A 257 -8.71 -16.20 -16.62
C LEU A 257 -9.49 -16.87 -17.73
N SER A 258 -10.80 -17.14 -17.55
CA SER A 258 -11.65 -17.78 -18.57
C SER A 258 -11.73 -16.92 -19.83
N ILE A 259 -12.04 -15.63 -19.71
CA ILE A 259 -12.12 -14.70 -20.83
C ILE A 259 -10.77 -14.54 -21.54
N THR A 260 -9.68 -14.49 -20.76
CA THR A 260 -8.33 -14.39 -21.33
C THR A 260 -7.95 -15.65 -22.09
N ALA A 261 -8.33 -16.82 -21.58
CA ALA A 261 -8.08 -18.12 -22.21
C ALA A 261 -8.87 -18.26 -23.52
N GLU A 262 -10.15 -17.92 -23.50
CA GLU A 262 -11.02 -17.91 -24.68
C GLU A 262 -10.49 -16.96 -25.78
N ALA A 263 -10.17 -15.72 -25.40
CA ALA A 263 -9.67 -14.72 -26.36
C ALA A 263 -8.32 -15.09 -26.99
N LEU A 264 -7.51 -15.90 -26.29
CA LEU A 264 -6.22 -16.38 -26.76
C LEU A 264 -6.31 -17.80 -27.39
N ASN A 265 -7.51 -18.38 -27.43
CA ASN A 265 -7.76 -19.74 -27.91
C ASN A 265 -6.85 -20.79 -27.20
N VAL A 266 -6.80 -20.74 -25.87
CA VAL A 266 -6.03 -21.67 -25.03
C VAL A 266 -6.88 -22.12 -23.83
N SER A 267 -6.49 -23.21 -23.18
CA SER A 267 -7.12 -23.62 -21.93
C SER A 267 -6.58 -22.82 -20.74
N VAL A 268 -7.37 -22.64 -19.69
CA VAL A 268 -6.98 -21.91 -18.46
C VAL A 268 -5.73 -22.53 -17.82
N GLU A 269 -5.61 -23.87 -17.86
CA GLU A 269 -4.47 -24.63 -17.33
C GLU A 269 -3.16 -24.29 -18.06
N SER A 270 -3.25 -23.77 -19.29
CA SER A 270 -2.09 -23.32 -20.06
C SER A 270 -1.33 -22.16 -19.40
N PHE A 271 -2.02 -21.37 -18.57
CA PHE A 271 -1.40 -20.28 -17.82
C PHE A 271 -0.56 -20.77 -16.64
N GLN A 272 -0.81 -21.99 -16.15
CA GLN A 272 -0.07 -22.59 -15.04
C GLN A 272 1.16 -23.39 -15.52
N LYS A 273 1.17 -23.84 -16.79
CA LYS A 273 2.25 -24.66 -17.35
C LYS A 273 3.48 -23.81 -17.74
N LYS A 274 4.66 -24.24 -17.30
CA LYS A 274 5.93 -23.60 -17.69
C LYS A 274 6.24 -23.97 -19.16
N ARG A 275 6.19 -23.00 -20.07
CA ARG A 275 6.58 -23.18 -21.47
C ARG A 275 7.74 -22.22 -21.82
N ARG A 276 8.81 -22.73 -22.44
CA ARG A 276 9.88 -21.90 -22.97
C ARG A 276 9.32 -20.92 -24.03
N ASN A 277 9.71 -19.66 -23.96
CA ASN A 277 9.32 -18.59 -24.91
C ASN A 277 7.82 -18.25 -25.01
N SER A 278 6.95 -18.77 -24.15
CA SER A 278 5.53 -18.39 -24.12
C SER A 278 5.32 -17.12 -23.30
N MET A 279 4.49 -16.19 -23.84
CA MET A 279 4.06 -14.99 -23.14
C MET A 279 2.74 -15.18 -22.36
N LEU A 280 2.13 -16.38 -22.42
CA LEU A 280 0.80 -16.66 -21.83
C LEU A 280 0.74 -16.28 -20.34
N ARG A 281 1.74 -16.68 -19.56
CA ARG A 281 1.78 -16.32 -18.13
C ARG A 281 1.90 -14.81 -17.91
N GLY A 282 2.67 -14.13 -18.73
CA GLY A 282 2.81 -12.67 -18.67
C GLY A 282 1.49 -11.98 -19.01
N ILE A 283 0.75 -12.46 -20.01
CA ILE A 283 -0.56 -11.93 -20.39
C ILE A 283 -1.58 -12.18 -19.27
N ALA A 284 -1.66 -13.43 -18.77
CA ALA A 284 -2.57 -13.76 -17.67
C ALA A 284 -2.27 -12.94 -16.42
N ALA A 285 -0.99 -12.77 -16.05
CA ALA A 285 -0.57 -11.93 -14.93
C ALA A 285 -0.98 -10.46 -15.14
N TRP A 286 -0.78 -9.93 -16.35
CA TRP A 286 -1.20 -8.59 -16.72
C TRP A 286 -2.72 -8.40 -16.53
N MET A 287 -3.52 -9.34 -17.04
CA MET A 287 -4.97 -9.26 -16.95
C MET A 287 -5.47 -9.44 -15.51
N LEU A 288 -4.91 -10.38 -14.74
CA LEU A 288 -5.24 -10.57 -13.33
C LEU A 288 -4.95 -9.34 -12.49
N CYS A 289 -3.77 -8.73 -12.64
CA CYS A 289 -3.44 -7.52 -11.90
C CYS A 289 -4.33 -6.33 -12.29
N ARG A 290 -4.68 -6.21 -13.57
CA ARG A 290 -5.41 -5.04 -14.10
C ARG A 290 -6.93 -5.15 -13.94
N TYR A 291 -7.50 -6.34 -14.15
CA TYR A 291 -8.96 -6.54 -14.21
C TYR A 291 -9.54 -7.32 -13.04
N ALA A 292 -8.75 -8.17 -12.37
CA ALA A 292 -9.14 -8.81 -11.12
C ALA A 292 -8.57 -8.11 -9.88
N GLY A 293 -7.74 -7.08 -10.05
CA GLY A 293 -7.15 -6.30 -8.94
C GLY A 293 -6.18 -7.09 -8.07
N LEU A 294 -5.63 -8.20 -8.56
CA LEU A 294 -4.70 -9.02 -7.79
C LEU A 294 -3.34 -8.33 -7.63
N THR A 295 -2.73 -8.49 -6.47
CA THR A 295 -1.30 -8.18 -6.28
C THR A 295 -0.45 -9.15 -7.11
N GLN A 296 0.79 -8.80 -7.41
CA GLN A 296 1.70 -9.69 -8.12
C GLN A 296 1.90 -11.02 -7.37
N ARG A 297 1.90 -10.99 -6.03
CA ARG A 297 2.00 -12.18 -5.19
C ARG A 297 0.75 -13.07 -5.31
N ALA A 298 -0.45 -12.48 -5.29
CA ALA A 298 -1.69 -13.22 -5.49
C ALA A 298 -1.79 -13.78 -6.92
N ALA A 299 -1.36 -13.02 -7.93
CA ALA A 299 -1.28 -13.49 -9.30
C ALA A 299 -0.25 -14.62 -9.47
N ALA A 300 0.86 -14.60 -8.71
CA ALA A 300 1.84 -15.68 -8.69
C ALA A 300 1.22 -17.00 -8.21
N ALA A 301 0.42 -16.96 -7.15
CA ALA A 301 -0.28 -18.14 -6.62
C ALA A 301 -1.25 -18.73 -7.66
N GLU A 302 -2.04 -17.88 -8.36
CA GLU A 302 -2.97 -18.34 -9.41
C GLU A 302 -2.25 -18.97 -10.62
N LEU A 303 -1.05 -18.47 -10.95
CA LEU A 303 -0.28 -18.90 -12.13
C LEU A 303 0.84 -19.90 -11.80
N THR A 304 0.87 -20.43 -10.57
CA THR A 304 1.92 -21.35 -10.09
C THR A 304 3.33 -20.84 -10.32
N LEU A 305 3.53 -19.55 -10.06
CA LEU A 305 4.83 -18.89 -10.07
C LEU A 305 5.42 -18.82 -8.65
N SER A 306 6.73 -18.87 -8.53
CA SER A 306 7.43 -18.97 -7.24
C SER A 306 7.26 -17.73 -6.35
N SER A 307 7.07 -16.54 -6.92
CA SER A 307 6.99 -15.29 -6.17
C SER A 307 6.35 -14.16 -6.98
N GLY A 308 5.96 -13.07 -6.31
CA GLY A 308 5.55 -11.84 -6.97
C GLY A 308 6.64 -11.25 -7.86
N THR A 309 7.91 -11.36 -7.45
CA THR A 309 9.06 -10.95 -8.27
C THR A 309 9.11 -11.69 -9.61
N ALA A 310 8.77 -13.00 -9.63
CA ALA A 310 8.68 -13.77 -10.86
C ALA A 310 7.57 -13.23 -11.77
N VAL A 311 6.43 -12.79 -11.22
CA VAL A 311 5.38 -12.08 -11.98
C VAL A 311 5.91 -10.76 -12.53
N GLY A 312 6.60 -9.95 -11.71
CA GLY A 312 7.21 -8.70 -12.16
C GLY A 312 8.16 -8.88 -13.36
N GLN A 313 8.98 -9.93 -13.33
CA GLN A 313 9.85 -10.31 -14.46
C GLN A 313 9.04 -10.68 -15.71
N GLN A 314 7.96 -11.46 -15.56
CA GLN A 314 7.07 -11.81 -16.69
C GLN A 314 6.42 -10.56 -17.29
N LEU A 315 5.95 -9.63 -16.47
CA LEU A 315 5.37 -8.37 -16.90
C LEU A 315 6.39 -7.50 -17.64
N LYS A 316 7.61 -7.37 -17.13
CA LYS A 316 8.71 -6.63 -17.79
C LYS A 316 9.04 -7.24 -19.16
N LYS A 317 9.16 -8.58 -19.22
CA LYS A 317 9.40 -9.30 -20.48
C LYS A 317 8.26 -9.09 -21.47
N LEU A 318 6.99 -9.22 -21.03
CA LEU A 318 5.82 -8.99 -21.86
C LEU A 318 5.82 -7.59 -22.47
N LYS A 319 6.05 -6.54 -21.67
CA LYS A 319 6.12 -5.15 -22.15
C LYS A 319 7.19 -4.97 -23.23
N ALA A 320 8.37 -5.52 -23.03
CA ALA A 320 9.46 -5.44 -24.00
C ALA A 320 9.11 -6.13 -25.34
N VAL A 321 8.39 -7.27 -25.27
CA VAL A 321 7.98 -8.01 -26.48
C VAL A 321 6.81 -7.30 -27.20
N ILE A 322 5.81 -6.81 -26.47
CA ILE A 322 4.68 -6.04 -27.06
C ILE A 322 5.18 -4.81 -27.81
N ALA A 323 6.22 -4.13 -27.31
CA ALA A 323 6.79 -2.96 -27.98
C ALA A 323 7.33 -3.28 -29.38
N LYS A 324 7.82 -4.53 -29.60
CA LYS A 324 8.46 -4.97 -30.85
C LYS A 324 7.58 -5.87 -31.73
N ASN A 325 6.52 -6.47 -31.15
CA ASN A 325 5.67 -7.44 -31.85
C ASN A 325 4.23 -6.90 -31.99
N ARG A 326 3.89 -6.45 -33.20
CA ARG A 326 2.57 -5.89 -33.55
C ARG A 326 1.43 -6.91 -33.38
N GLN A 327 1.67 -8.19 -33.68
CA GLN A 327 0.64 -9.23 -33.58
C GLN A 327 0.30 -9.51 -32.10
N LEU A 328 1.31 -9.67 -31.25
CA LEU A 328 1.11 -9.86 -29.80
C LEU A 328 0.43 -8.65 -29.17
N ARG A 329 0.78 -7.43 -29.62
CA ARG A 329 0.12 -6.19 -29.16
C ARG A 329 -1.38 -6.25 -29.46
N LYS A 330 -1.78 -6.56 -30.70
CA LYS A 330 -3.19 -6.68 -31.09
C LYS A 330 -3.94 -7.74 -30.26
N GLN A 331 -3.30 -8.88 -29.98
CA GLN A 331 -3.89 -9.91 -29.14
C GLN A 331 -4.16 -9.40 -27.71
N VAL A 332 -3.18 -8.75 -27.08
CA VAL A 332 -3.33 -8.19 -25.73
C VAL A 332 -4.40 -7.10 -25.69
N GLU A 333 -4.41 -6.18 -26.66
CA GLU A 333 -5.43 -5.13 -26.80
C GLU A 333 -6.83 -5.72 -26.99
N GLY A 334 -6.97 -6.81 -27.77
CA GLY A 334 -8.22 -7.54 -27.96
C GLY A 334 -8.75 -8.10 -26.64
N VAL A 335 -7.91 -8.78 -25.87
CA VAL A 335 -8.27 -9.30 -24.52
C VAL A 335 -8.70 -8.15 -23.60
N GLU A 336 -7.93 -7.05 -23.57
CA GLU A 336 -8.27 -5.88 -22.73
C GLU A 336 -9.62 -5.25 -23.12
N SER A 337 -9.92 -5.17 -24.42
CA SER A 337 -11.20 -4.64 -24.93
C SER A 337 -12.39 -5.48 -24.46
N LEU A 338 -12.26 -6.82 -24.52
CA LEU A 338 -13.30 -7.74 -24.02
C LEU A 338 -13.51 -7.59 -22.51
N LEU A 339 -12.44 -7.59 -21.73
CA LEU A 339 -12.52 -7.44 -20.27
C LEU A 339 -13.09 -6.08 -19.86
N LYS A 340 -12.77 -5.00 -20.60
CA LYS A 340 -13.36 -3.67 -20.38
C LYS A 340 -14.87 -3.68 -20.64
N LYS A 341 -15.34 -4.27 -21.75
CA LYS A 341 -16.76 -4.35 -22.10
C LYS A 341 -17.55 -5.11 -21.02
N ILE A 342 -17.06 -6.29 -20.58
CA ILE A 342 -17.73 -7.09 -19.55
C ILE A 342 -17.76 -6.37 -18.21
N ARG A 343 -16.66 -5.69 -17.82
CA ARG A 343 -16.64 -4.87 -16.61
C ARG A 343 -17.64 -3.71 -16.66
N GLN A 344 -17.89 -3.15 -17.84
CA GLN A 344 -18.88 -2.08 -18.05
C GLN A 344 -20.31 -2.63 -18.05
N ALA A 345 -20.56 -3.80 -18.64
CA ALA A 345 -21.87 -4.45 -18.68
C ALA A 345 -22.35 -4.95 -17.29
N GLY A 346 -21.45 -5.32 -16.38
CA GLY A 346 -21.80 -5.69 -14.99
C GLY A 346 -22.13 -4.48 -14.08
N LYS A 347 -22.35 -3.31 -14.63
CA LYS A 347 -22.76 -2.07 -13.93
C LYS A 347 -24.27 -1.82 -13.95
N VAL A 348 -25.10 -2.81 -14.33
CA VAL A 348 -26.57 -2.72 -14.23
C VAL A 348 -27.05 -3.29 -12.91
#